data_6870444d7fed6376d717e71644a38546
#
_entry.id   6870444d7fed6376d717e71644a38546
#
_cell.length_a   1.000
_cell.length_b   1.000
_cell.length_c   1.000
_cell.angle_alpha   90.00
_cell.angle_beta   90.00
_cell.angle_gamma   90.00
#
_symmetry.space_group_name_H-M   'P 1'
#
loop_
_entity.id
_entity.type
_entity.pdbx_description
1 polymer ?
#
loop_
_entity_poly.entity_id
_entity_poly.type
_entity_poly.pdbx_seq_one_letter_code
_entity_poly.pdbx_strand_id
1 'polypeptide(L)'
;MIYYTPDFASVTPDIEGYVDQVLAEVNQGYINSLIPVRITKLCIEEATINDDDIVDIGTFRTMKGTVSALRNTADSAFLLSVRLPGYCGVGYLATYDKYVDRI
;
A
#
# COMPACT_ATOMS: atom_id res chain seq x y z
N MET A 1 -6.71 1.39 1.14
CA MET A 1 -6.51 -0.06 1.34
C MET A 1 -5.06 -0.36 1.62
N ILE A 2 -4.79 -1.14 2.64
CA ILE A 2 -3.43 -1.55 2.99
C ILE A 2 -3.38 -3.06 3.04
N TYR A 3 -2.46 -3.62 2.27
CA TYR A 3 -2.16 -5.04 2.28
C TYR A 3 -0.77 -5.25 2.87
N TYR A 4 -0.53 -6.39 3.46
CA TYR A 4 0.79 -6.76 3.95
C TYR A 4 1.07 -8.22 3.60
N THR A 5 2.34 -8.52 3.37
CA THR A 5 2.74 -9.90 3.10
C THR A 5 2.85 -10.69 4.41
N PRO A 6 2.72 -12.02 4.34
CA PRO A 6 2.98 -12.86 5.51
C PRO A 6 4.37 -12.63 6.10
N ASP A 7 5.36 -12.36 5.27
CA ASP A 7 6.73 -12.06 5.73
C ASP A 7 6.77 -10.77 6.54
N PHE A 8 6.04 -9.74 6.11
CA PHE A 8 5.92 -8.50 6.87
C PHE A 8 5.27 -8.75 8.24
N ALA A 9 4.22 -9.57 8.26
CA ALA A 9 3.54 -9.93 9.50
C ALA A 9 4.47 -10.64 10.48
N SER A 10 5.39 -11.45 9.98
CA SER A 10 6.30 -12.22 10.83
C SER A 10 7.29 -11.34 11.60
N VAL A 11 7.56 -10.13 11.14
CA VAL A 11 8.50 -9.19 11.78
C VAL A 11 7.82 -7.97 12.38
N THR A 12 6.50 -7.87 12.26
CA THR A 12 5.74 -6.72 12.75
C THR A 12 4.60 -7.22 13.65
N PRO A 13 4.82 -7.31 14.97
CA PRO A 13 3.81 -7.88 15.88
C PRO A 13 2.49 -7.10 15.91
N ASP A 14 2.55 -5.79 15.74
CA ASP A 14 1.37 -4.92 15.76
C ASP A 14 1.29 -4.14 14.45
N ILE A 15 0.72 -4.79 13.43
CA ILE A 15 0.60 -4.20 12.10
C ILE A 15 -0.32 -2.98 12.13
N GLU A 16 -1.42 -3.05 12.84
CA GLU A 16 -2.37 -1.93 12.91
C GLU A 16 -1.72 -0.72 13.57
N GLY A 17 -1.01 -0.90 14.65
CA GLY A 17 -0.27 0.18 15.32
C GLY A 17 0.82 0.76 14.41
N TYR A 18 1.51 -0.09 13.67
CA TYR A 18 2.51 0.37 12.69
C TYR A 18 1.87 1.26 11.62
N VAL A 19 0.76 0.81 11.04
CA VAL A 19 0.06 1.58 10.01
C VAL A 19 -0.45 2.90 10.57
N ASP A 20 -1.03 2.89 11.76
CA ASP A 20 -1.54 4.11 12.38
C ASP A 20 -0.43 5.12 12.62
N GLN A 21 0.75 4.67 13.02
CA GLN A 21 1.90 5.55 13.20
C GLN A 21 2.36 6.14 11.87
N VAL A 22 2.46 5.33 10.84
CA VAL A 22 2.87 5.80 9.50
C VAL A 22 1.88 6.86 8.99
N LEU A 23 0.59 6.60 9.12
CA LEU A 23 -0.43 7.55 8.68
C LEU A 23 -0.38 8.85 9.47
N ALA A 24 -0.14 8.77 10.78
CA ALA A 24 0.00 9.97 11.60
C ALA A 24 1.18 10.82 11.13
N GLU A 25 2.31 10.19 10.82
CA GLU A 25 3.50 10.91 10.34
C GLU A 25 3.27 11.54 8.97
N VAL A 26 2.64 10.81 8.04
CA VAL A 26 2.32 11.32 6.71
C VAL A 26 1.37 12.51 6.83
N ASN A 27 0.33 12.40 7.63
CA ASN A 27 -0.64 13.47 7.82
C ASN A 27 -0.02 14.69 8.49
N GLN A 28 0.90 14.47 9.41
CA GLN A 28 1.65 15.58 10.02
C GLN A 28 2.49 16.30 8.97
N GLY A 29 3.08 15.58 8.05
CA GLY A 29 3.80 16.18 6.92
C GLY A 29 2.90 17.05 6.05
N TYR A 30 1.68 16.61 5.77
CA TYR A 30 0.72 17.42 5.05
C TYR A 30 0.35 18.69 5.82
N ILE A 31 0.13 18.58 7.13
CA ILE A 31 -0.14 19.76 7.97
C ILE A 31 1.01 20.74 7.91
N ASN A 32 2.24 20.26 8.09
CA ASN A 32 3.43 21.10 8.09
C ASN A 32 3.68 21.79 6.74
N SER A 33 3.25 21.15 5.67
CA SER A 33 3.40 21.66 4.31
C SER A 33 2.20 22.48 3.83
N LEU A 34 1.22 22.69 4.70
CA LEU A 34 -0.01 23.42 4.36
C LEU A 34 -0.81 22.78 3.23
N ILE A 35 -0.75 21.45 3.13
CA ILE A 35 -1.50 20.69 2.15
C ILE A 35 -2.80 20.21 2.79
N PRO A 36 -3.98 20.60 2.28
CA PRO A 36 -5.26 20.26 2.90
C PRO A 36 -5.72 18.84 2.52
N VAL A 37 -4.86 17.87 2.70
CA VAL A 37 -5.11 16.46 2.42
C VAL A 37 -4.83 15.66 3.68
N ARG A 38 -5.64 14.64 3.93
CA ARG A 38 -5.41 13.67 5.00
C ARG A 38 -5.63 12.29 4.44
N ILE A 39 -4.77 11.37 4.83
CA ILE A 39 -4.87 9.97 4.44
C ILE A 39 -5.49 9.19 5.59
N THR A 40 -6.51 8.42 5.28
CA THR A 40 -7.15 7.51 6.24
C THR A 40 -7.14 6.09 5.68
N LYS A 41 -7.03 5.12 6.56
CA LYS A 41 -7.11 3.73 6.15
C LYS A 41 -8.57 3.29 6.05
N LEU A 42 -8.89 2.55 5.01
CA LEU A 42 -10.19 1.90 4.86
C LEU A 42 -10.18 0.55 5.56
N CYS A 43 -9.19 -0.29 5.24
CA CYS A 43 -8.97 -1.55 5.92
C CYS A 43 -7.54 -2.05 5.70
N ILE A 44 -7.15 -3.05 6.49
CA ILE A 44 -5.86 -3.70 6.45
C ILE A 44 -6.10 -5.19 6.25
N GLU A 45 -5.45 -5.80 5.26
CA GLU A 45 -5.62 -7.22 4.96
C GLU A 45 -4.30 -7.89 4.62
N GLU A 46 -4.19 -9.16 4.96
CA GLU A 46 -3.05 -9.97 4.58
C GLU A 46 -3.15 -10.34 3.10
N ALA A 47 -2.05 -10.13 2.37
CA ALA A 47 -1.96 -10.52 0.98
C ALA A 47 -1.70 -12.02 0.85
N THR A 48 -2.03 -12.57 -0.32
CA THR A 48 -1.86 -13.99 -0.61
C THR A 48 -0.51 -14.33 -1.21
N ILE A 49 0.39 -13.36 -1.34
CA ILE A 49 1.74 -13.54 -1.89
C ILE A 49 2.79 -13.31 -0.83
N ASN A 50 3.93 -13.98 -0.97
CA ASN A 50 5.10 -13.79 -0.14
C ASN A 50 6.05 -12.78 -0.78
N ASP A 51 6.97 -12.22 0.02
CA ASP A 51 7.95 -11.27 -0.48
C ASP A 51 8.79 -11.83 -1.62
N ASP A 52 9.13 -13.11 -1.57
CA ASP A 52 9.96 -13.75 -2.59
C ASP A 52 9.28 -13.80 -3.96
N ASP A 53 7.96 -13.70 -4.00
CA ASP A 53 7.20 -13.72 -5.23
C ASP A 53 7.04 -12.34 -5.86
N ILE A 54 7.47 -11.28 -5.16
CA ILE A 54 7.38 -9.92 -5.65
C ILE A 54 8.60 -9.60 -6.48
N VAL A 55 8.41 -9.52 -7.80
CA VAL A 55 9.51 -9.16 -8.72
C VAL A 55 9.44 -7.69 -9.14
N ASP A 56 8.24 -7.13 -9.16
CA ASP A 56 8.00 -5.72 -9.47
C ASP A 56 6.59 -5.32 -9.01
N ILE A 57 6.22 -4.08 -9.24
CA ILE A 57 4.89 -3.60 -8.86
C ILE A 57 3.76 -4.31 -9.62
N GLY A 58 4.06 -4.84 -10.79
CA GLY A 58 3.09 -5.61 -11.57
C GLY A 58 2.62 -6.86 -10.84
N THR A 59 3.46 -7.45 -10.01
CA THR A 59 3.08 -8.60 -9.19
C THR A 59 1.91 -8.24 -8.27
N PHE A 60 1.96 -7.08 -7.62
CA PHE A 60 0.84 -6.61 -6.80
C PHE A 60 -0.40 -6.35 -7.65
N ARG A 61 -0.21 -5.75 -8.80
CA ARG A 61 -1.32 -5.45 -9.71
C ARG A 61 -2.04 -6.72 -10.18
N THR A 62 -1.31 -7.82 -10.36
CA THR A 62 -1.92 -9.07 -10.81
C THR A 62 -2.77 -9.75 -9.72
N MET A 63 -2.71 -9.30 -8.49
CA MET A 63 -3.60 -9.73 -7.42
C MET A 63 -5.00 -9.11 -7.55
N LYS A 64 -5.33 -8.58 -8.69
CA LYS A 64 -6.52 -7.76 -8.87
C LYS A 64 -7.84 -8.44 -8.51
N GLY A 65 -7.90 -9.76 -8.53
CA GLY A 65 -9.09 -10.47 -8.09
C GLY A 65 -9.46 -10.13 -6.64
N THR A 66 -8.47 -10.02 -5.77
CA THR A 66 -8.65 -9.62 -4.38
C THR A 66 -8.63 -8.10 -4.24
N VAL A 67 -7.64 -7.47 -4.87
CA VAL A 67 -7.41 -6.03 -4.72
C VAL A 67 -8.54 -5.21 -5.35
N SER A 68 -8.99 -5.60 -6.54
CA SER A 68 -10.01 -4.83 -7.26
C SER A 68 -11.37 -4.84 -6.57
N ALA A 69 -11.73 -5.93 -5.92
CA ALA A 69 -13.01 -6.03 -5.23
C ALA A 69 -13.12 -5.02 -4.09
N LEU A 70 -12.02 -4.82 -3.37
CA LEU A 70 -11.99 -3.88 -2.24
C LEU A 70 -11.65 -2.46 -2.69
N ARG A 71 -10.92 -2.33 -3.78
CA ARG A 71 -10.47 -1.07 -4.32
C ARG A 71 -11.61 -0.14 -4.77
N ASN A 72 -12.78 -0.71 -5.06
CA ASN A 72 -13.93 0.10 -5.51
C ASN A 72 -14.33 1.19 -4.51
N THR A 73 -13.94 1.04 -3.24
CA THR A 73 -14.26 1.99 -2.18
C THR A 73 -13.05 2.74 -1.65
N ALA A 74 -11.86 2.46 -2.19
CA ALA A 74 -10.62 3.09 -1.77
C ALA A 74 -9.99 3.86 -2.94
N ASP A 75 -9.34 4.98 -2.62
CA ASP A 75 -8.65 5.80 -3.63
C ASP A 75 -7.32 5.18 -4.04
N SER A 76 -6.66 4.47 -3.14
CA SER A 76 -5.35 3.87 -3.36
C SER A 76 -5.21 2.55 -2.62
N ALA A 77 -4.30 1.73 -3.11
CA ALA A 77 -3.93 0.48 -2.46
C ALA A 77 -2.41 0.43 -2.28
N PHE A 78 -1.96 -0.04 -1.12
CA PHE A 78 -0.56 -0.17 -0.77
C PHE A 78 -0.27 -1.58 -0.31
N LEU A 79 0.91 -2.06 -0.64
CA LEU A 79 1.41 -3.35 -0.15
C LEU A 79 2.65 -3.10 0.70
N LEU A 80 2.63 -3.58 1.93
CA LEU A 80 3.77 -3.56 2.83
C LEU A 80 4.49 -4.89 2.73
N SER A 81 5.80 -4.84 2.47
CA SER A 81 6.64 -6.02 2.39
C SER A 81 7.96 -5.76 3.10
N VAL A 82 8.66 -6.84 3.44
CA VAL A 82 9.97 -6.73 4.09
C VAL A 82 11.05 -6.47 3.05
N ARG A 83 10.91 -7.08 1.88
CA ARG A 83 11.91 -7.01 0.82
C ARG A 83 11.27 -6.62 -0.49
N LEU A 84 12.00 -5.78 -1.22
CA LEU A 84 11.63 -5.41 -2.58
C LEU A 84 12.92 -5.34 -3.37
N PRO A 85 13.13 -6.21 -4.37
CA PRO A 85 14.40 -6.29 -5.08
C PRO A 85 14.79 -4.96 -5.72
N GLY A 86 15.92 -4.39 -5.30
CA GLY A 86 16.47 -3.19 -5.90
C GLY A 86 15.79 -1.88 -5.53
N TYR A 87 14.77 -1.89 -4.66
CA TYR A 87 14.00 -0.69 -4.33
C TYR A 87 13.69 -0.62 -2.85
N CYS A 88 13.57 0.61 -2.33
CA CYS A 88 12.99 0.85 -1.00
C CYS A 88 11.47 0.97 -1.07
N GLY A 89 10.95 1.30 -2.23
CA GLY A 89 9.54 1.38 -2.51
C GLY A 89 9.33 1.63 -3.99
N VAL A 90 8.18 1.29 -4.51
CA VAL A 90 7.83 1.49 -5.91
C VAL A 90 6.35 1.77 -6.04
N GLY A 91 5.99 2.62 -6.99
CA GLY A 91 4.61 2.97 -7.26
C GLY A 91 4.38 3.26 -8.74
N TYR A 92 3.13 3.21 -9.15
CA TYR A 92 2.79 3.66 -10.49
C TYR A 92 2.76 5.18 -10.52
N LEU A 93 3.33 5.73 -11.57
CA LEU A 93 3.16 7.15 -11.86
C LEU A 93 1.75 7.36 -12.40
N ALA A 94 0.97 8.22 -11.76
CA ALA A 94 -0.35 8.60 -12.24
C ALA A 94 -0.18 9.52 -13.43
N THR A 95 -0.40 8.98 -14.63
CA THR A 95 -0.38 9.77 -15.84
C THR A 95 -1.79 10.25 -16.17
N TYR A 96 -1.86 11.36 -16.82
CA TYR A 96 -3.06 12.15 -16.99
C TYR A 96 -4.33 11.37 -17.36
N ASP A 97 -4.24 10.44 -18.29
CA ASP A 97 -5.42 9.79 -18.84
C ASP A 97 -5.47 8.28 -18.61
N LYS A 98 -4.58 7.74 -17.78
CA LYS A 98 -4.43 6.28 -17.66
C LYS A 98 -4.51 5.74 -16.24
N TYR A 99 -4.53 6.60 -15.27
CA TYR A 99 -4.45 6.16 -13.88
C TYR A 99 -5.71 5.44 -13.40
N VAL A 100 -6.80 5.63 -14.07
CA VAL A 100 -8.09 5.04 -13.67
C VAL A 100 -8.07 3.52 -13.62
N ASP A 101 -7.19 2.90 -14.39
CA ASP A 101 -7.05 1.44 -14.42
C ASP A 101 -5.99 0.91 -13.48
N ARG A 102 -5.37 1.77 -12.68
CA ARG A 102 -4.30 1.36 -11.78
C ARG A 102 -4.89 0.74 -10.56
N ILE A 103 -4.46 -0.47 -10.32
CA ILE A 103 -4.78 -1.26 -9.12
C ILE A 103 -6.22 -1.14 -8.69
#